data_bbbfc4a3465ca57722a0b22ac6a1c0ae
#
_entry.id   bbbfc4a3465ca57722a0b22ac6a1c0ae
#
_cell.length_a   1.000
_cell.length_b   1.000
_cell.length_c   1.000
_cell.angle_alpha   90.00
_cell.angle_beta   90.00
_cell.angle_gamma   90.00
#
_symmetry.space_group_name_H-M   'P 1'
#
loop_
_entity.id
_entity.type
_entity.pdbx_description
1 polymer ?
#
loop_
_entity_poly.entity_id
_entity_poly.type
_entity_poly.pdbx_seq_one_letter_code
_entity_poly.pdbx_strand_id
1 'polypeptide(L)'
;MIEIITPTEYSNIDDTPKYIGLYLDYSLRNKFISKVYWLLTLQLLITLIICTIFMKVETISTFVLGNINIFYFDIGMTFITLIILICFQRLYPINLVLLHIFTLEISYMIGTACASLKDNSDIVLMSFGATSITFIILSCYVHISKINFCFLNGFLFTCLSCLIIWSIFILIFGFQTSYLYCIFGMFIFSGYILYDTSLIIYKLSIDDYVLAVLMLYLDFINLFLKMLECLGKINKLIK
;
A
#
# COMPACT_ATOMS: atom_id res chain seq x y z
N MET A 1 -16.11 -14.36 20.50
CA MET A 1 -16.37 -15.43 19.51
C MET A 1 -17.69 -15.08 18.84
N ILE A 2 -17.68 -14.55 17.61
CA ILE A 2 -18.90 -14.27 16.86
C ILE A 2 -19.17 -15.53 16.05
N GLU A 3 -20.16 -16.33 16.45
CA GLU A 3 -20.62 -17.45 15.64
C GLU A 3 -21.25 -16.92 14.34
N ILE A 4 -20.73 -17.38 13.23
CA ILE A 4 -21.28 -17.08 11.91
C ILE A 4 -22.51 -17.94 11.72
N ILE A 5 -23.68 -17.36 11.94
CA ILE A 5 -24.97 -18.01 11.68
C ILE A 5 -25.16 -18.07 10.17
N THR A 6 -25.30 -19.28 9.62
CA THR A 6 -25.54 -19.49 8.20
C THR A 6 -27.00 -19.14 7.82
N PRO A 7 -27.28 -18.76 6.56
CA PRO A 7 -28.65 -18.40 6.12
C PRO A 7 -29.71 -19.46 6.36
N THR A 8 -29.31 -20.72 6.53
CA THR A 8 -30.22 -21.86 6.78
C THR A 8 -30.70 -21.98 8.23
N GLU A 9 -30.02 -21.33 9.20
CA GLU A 9 -30.43 -21.29 10.62
C GLU A 9 -31.46 -20.20 10.93
N TYR A 10 -31.77 -19.34 9.95
CA TYR A 10 -32.67 -18.19 10.11
C TYR A 10 -34.15 -18.57 10.28
N SER A 11 -34.56 -19.81 10.00
CA SER A 11 -35.97 -20.18 9.97
C SER A 11 -36.59 -20.47 11.34
N ASN A 12 -35.83 -20.46 12.44
CA ASN A 12 -36.31 -20.90 13.75
C ASN A 12 -36.05 -19.91 14.93
N ILE A 13 -35.80 -18.61 14.66
CA ILE A 13 -35.48 -17.68 15.73
C ILE A 13 -36.52 -16.58 15.85
N ASP A 14 -37.28 -16.56 16.96
CA ASP A 14 -38.35 -15.60 17.29
C ASP A 14 -37.87 -14.16 17.58
N ASP A 15 -36.52 -13.88 17.63
CA ASP A 15 -35.92 -12.58 17.91
C ASP A 15 -35.41 -11.88 16.63
N THR A 16 -36.26 -11.61 15.68
CA THR A 16 -35.94 -11.06 14.37
C THR A 16 -35.21 -9.72 14.32
N PRO A 17 -35.40 -8.71 15.20
CA PRO A 17 -34.75 -7.38 15.05
C PRO A 17 -33.23 -7.39 15.29
N LYS A 18 -32.76 -8.15 16.27
CA LYS A 18 -31.34 -8.18 16.67
C LYS A 18 -30.46 -8.88 15.63
N TYR A 19 -30.95 -9.97 15.04
CA TYR A 19 -30.22 -10.74 14.03
C TYR A 19 -30.22 -10.06 12.67
N ILE A 20 -31.29 -9.33 12.32
CA ILE A 20 -31.35 -8.51 11.10
C ILE A 20 -30.32 -7.38 11.17
N GLY A 21 -30.19 -6.69 12.33
CA GLY A 21 -29.19 -5.66 12.55
C GLY A 21 -27.76 -6.21 12.40
N LEU A 22 -27.46 -7.34 13.02
CA LEU A 22 -26.15 -7.99 12.96
C LEU A 22 -25.78 -8.43 11.53
N TYR A 23 -26.73 -8.99 10.80
CA TYR A 23 -26.56 -9.37 9.39
C TYR A 23 -26.33 -8.15 8.49
N LEU A 24 -27.06 -7.07 8.72
CA LEU A 24 -26.93 -5.83 7.98
C LEU A 24 -25.54 -5.20 8.19
N ASP A 25 -25.07 -5.16 9.44
CA ASP A 25 -23.73 -4.66 9.79
C ASP A 25 -22.61 -5.49 9.13
N TYR A 26 -22.75 -6.81 9.12
CA TYR A 26 -21.82 -7.72 8.45
C TYR A 26 -21.81 -7.50 6.94
N SER A 27 -22.99 -7.40 6.32
CA SER A 27 -23.14 -7.14 4.88
C SER A 27 -22.54 -5.80 4.48
N LEU A 28 -22.75 -4.74 5.26
CA LEU A 28 -22.18 -3.42 5.02
C LEU A 28 -20.64 -3.44 5.16
N ARG A 29 -20.12 -4.16 6.15
CA ARG A 29 -18.67 -4.32 6.34
C ARG A 29 -18.02 -5.04 5.16
N ASN A 30 -18.62 -6.11 4.66
CA ASN A 30 -18.12 -6.84 3.49
C ASN A 30 -18.13 -5.97 2.21
N LYS A 31 -19.17 -5.17 2.00
CA LYS A 31 -19.23 -4.20 0.90
C LYS A 31 -18.13 -3.13 1.00
N PHE A 32 -17.88 -2.64 2.20
CA PHE A 32 -16.79 -1.69 2.48
C PHE A 32 -15.43 -2.30 2.15
N ILE A 33 -15.12 -3.48 2.66
CA ILE A 33 -13.87 -4.19 2.39
C ILE A 33 -13.71 -4.44 0.88
N SER A 34 -14.74 -4.91 0.21
CA SER A 34 -14.73 -5.14 -1.24
C SER A 34 -14.45 -3.84 -2.02
N LYS A 35 -15.07 -2.71 -1.62
CA LYS A 35 -14.83 -1.39 -2.23
C LYS A 35 -13.37 -0.96 -2.06
N VAL A 36 -12.79 -1.17 -0.86
CA VAL A 36 -11.40 -0.82 -0.57
C VAL A 36 -10.44 -1.60 -1.48
N TYR A 37 -10.59 -2.94 -1.55
CA TYR A 37 -9.70 -3.75 -2.39
C TYR A 37 -9.91 -3.51 -3.89
N TRP A 38 -11.12 -3.17 -4.33
CA TRP A 38 -11.37 -2.77 -5.72
C TRP A 38 -10.63 -1.48 -6.09
N LEU A 39 -10.75 -0.44 -5.26
CA LEU A 39 -10.04 0.84 -5.47
C LEU A 39 -8.53 0.66 -5.41
N LEU A 40 -8.02 -0.13 -4.46
CA LEU A 40 -6.61 -0.48 -4.36
C LEU A 40 -6.10 -1.17 -5.63
N THR A 41 -6.86 -2.14 -6.14
CA THR A 41 -6.50 -2.84 -7.38
C THR A 41 -6.40 -1.87 -8.55
N LEU A 42 -7.35 -0.93 -8.65
CA LEU A 42 -7.33 0.11 -9.69
C LEU A 42 -6.07 0.99 -9.58
N GLN A 43 -5.70 1.44 -8.37
CA GLN A 43 -4.46 2.21 -8.15
C GLN A 43 -3.21 1.43 -8.56
N LEU A 44 -3.11 0.17 -8.15
CA LEU A 44 -1.97 -0.69 -8.48
C LEU A 44 -1.86 -0.94 -9.99
N LEU A 45 -2.99 -1.10 -10.69
CA LEU A 45 -3.01 -1.23 -12.14
C LEU A 45 -2.52 0.05 -12.83
N ILE A 46 -2.97 1.23 -12.39
CA ILE A 46 -2.51 2.52 -12.92
C ILE A 46 -1.00 2.64 -12.74
N THR A 47 -0.50 2.34 -11.54
CA THR A 47 0.94 2.39 -11.23
C THR A 47 1.73 1.42 -12.11
N LEU A 48 1.26 0.19 -12.28
CA LEU A 48 1.91 -0.80 -13.14
C LEU A 48 1.99 -0.37 -14.60
N ILE A 49 0.91 0.22 -15.14
CA ILE A 49 0.86 0.73 -16.52
C ILE A 49 1.89 1.85 -16.68
N ILE A 50 1.91 2.84 -15.78
CA ILE A 50 2.85 3.96 -15.84
C ILE A 50 4.30 3.47 -15.73
N CYS A 51 4.62 2.58 -14.79
CA CYS A 51 5.94 1.99 -14.67
C CYS A 51 6.37 1.26 -15.95
N THR A 52 5.47 0.50 -16.56
CA THR A 52 5.74 -0.22 -17.81
C THR A 52 6.03 0.75 -18.95
N ILE A 53 5.26 1.83 -19.09
CA ILE A 53 5.48 2.88 -20.09
C ILE A 53 6.84 3.54 -19.88
N PHE A 54 7.19 3.91 -18.64
CA PHE A 54 8.46 4.58 -18.32
C PHE A 54 9.68 3.68 -18.60
N MET A 55 9.54 2.37 -18.44
CA MET A 55 10.60 1.42 -18.75
C MET A 55 10.74 1.10 -20.24
N LYS A 56 9.62 1.00 -20.97
CA LYS A 56 9.62 0.52 -22.36
C LYS A 56 9.78 1.64 -23.39
N VAL A 57 9.29 2.86 -23.10
CA VAL A 57 9.35 3.98 -24.04
C VAL A 57 10.61 4.79 -23.78
N GLU A 58 11.62 4.64 -24.63
CA GLU A 58 12.95 5.23 -24.45
C GLU A 58 12.92 6.76 -24.32
N THR A 59 12.08 7.43 -25.12
CA THR A 59 11.89 8.88 -25.05
C THR A 59 11.40 9.34 -23.67
N ILE A 60 10.48 8.59 -23.07
CA ILE A 60 9.95 8.90 -21.73
C ILE A 60 11.01 8.59 -20.67
N SER A 61 11.65 7.43 -20.77
CA SER A 61 12.73 7.04 -19.87
C SER A 61 13.85 8.09 -19.80
N THR A 62 14.33 8.53 -20.96
CA THR A 62 15.38 9.56 -21.04
C THR A 62 14.90 10.91 -20.50
N PHE A 63 13.65 11.28 -20.76
CA PHE A 63 13.07 12.53 -20.26
C PHE A 63 12.97 12.53 -18.74
N VAL A 64 12.40 11.49 -18.12
CA VAL A 64 12.20 11.45 -16.66
C VAL A 64 13.52 11.32 -15.91
N LEU A 65 14.50 10.59 -16.46
CA LEU A 65 15.82 10.45 -15.85
C LEU A 65 16.70 11.71 -16.06
N GLY A 66 16.48 12.45 -17.14
CA GLY A 66 17.21 13.68 -17.44
C GLY A 66 16.74 14.92 -16.69
N ASN A 67 15.50 14.91 -16.15
CA ASN A 67 14.88 16.06 -15.51
C ASN A 67 14.65 15.85 -14.00
N ILE A 68 15.73 15.72 -13.25
CA ILE A 68 15.68 15.49 -11.79
C ILE A 68 14.88 16.56 -11.03
N ASN A 69 14.81 17.78 -11.53
CA ASN A 69 14.04 18.86 -10.91
C ASN A 69 12.54 18.58 -10.90
N ILE A 70 12.01 17.94 -11.95
CA ILE A 70 10.61 17.52 -11.99
C ILE A 70 10.34 16.48 -10.93
N PHE A 71 11.26 15.55 -10.70
CA PHE A 71 11.15 14.53 -9.66
C PHE A 71 11.08 15.15 -8.26
N TYR A 72 11.93 16.13 -7.94
CA TYR A 72 11.86 16.83 -6.66
C TYR A 72 10.61 17.68 -6.49
N PHE A 73 10.15 18.31 -7.58
CA PHE A 73 8.88 19.03 -7.58
C PHE A 73 7.70 18.10 -7.31
N ASP A 74 7.66 16.93 -7.94
CA ASP A 74 6.63 15.91 -7.76
C ASP A 74 6.58 15.41 -6.31
N ILE A 75 7.74 15.16 -5.67
CA ILE A 75 7.80 14.82 -4.23
C ILE A 75 7.10 15.89 -3.39
N GLY A 76 7.38 17.17 -3.65
CA GLY A 76 6.73 18.28 -2.92
C GLY A 76 5.22 18.32 -3.13
N MET A 77 4.77 18.11 -4.37
CA MET A 77 3.34 18.07 -4.71
C MET A 77 2.64 16.88 -4.03
N THR A 78 3.27 15.71 -4.02
CA THR A 78 2.73 14.51 -3.36
C THR A 78 2.46 14.73 -1.88
N PHE A 79 3.36 15.43 -1.16
CA PHE A 79 3.10 15.79 0.24
C PHE A 79 1.92 16.74 0.41
N ILE A 80 1.79 17.73 -0.48
CA ILE A 80 0.66 18.68 -0.45
C ILE A 80 -0.65 17.93 -0.74
N THR A 81 -0.67 17.11 -1.79
CA THR A 81 -1.85 16.31 -2.17
C THR A 81 -2.24 15.34 -1.07
N LEU A 82 -1.26 14.71 -0.38
CA LEU A 82 -1.52 13.84 0.76
C LEU A 82 -2.24 14.58 1.90
N ILE A 83 -1.76 15.78 2.28
CA ILE A 83 -2.37 16.58 3.34
C ILE A 83 -3.80 16.97 2.95
N ILE A 84 -4.01 17.44 1.71
CA ILE A 84 -5.33 17.79 1.20
C ILE A 84 -6.25 16.56 1.19
N LEU A 85 -5.76 15.42 0.73
CA LEU A 85 -6.51 14.16 0.70
C LEU A 85 -6.99 13.73 2.10
N ILE A 86 -6.12 13.82 3.12
CA ILE A 86 -6.48 13.51 4.51
C ILE A 86 -7.55 14.49 5.03
N CYS A 87 -7.43 15.79 4.71
CA CYS A 87 -8.42 16.78 5.13
C CYS A 87 -9.80 16.55 4.48
N PHE A 88 -9.83 16.12 3.21
CA PHE A 88 -11.06 15.97 2.42
C PHE A 88 -11.48 14.51 2.21
N GLN A 89 -10.92 13.54 2.95
CA GLN A 89 -11.10 12.10 2.74
C GLN A 89 -12.55 11.61 2.77
N ARG A 90 -13.47 12.34 3.44
CA ARG A 90 -14.90 11.99 3.55
C ARG A 90 -15.80 12.76 2.58
N LEU A 91 -15.27 13.70 1.82
CA LEU A 91 -16.06 14.56 0.93
C LEU A 91 -16.09 13.97 -0.50
N TYR A 92 -17.14 13.21 -0.81
CA TYR A 92 -17.42 12.73 -2.15
C TYR A 92 -17.93 13.87 -3.07
N PRO A 93 -17.51 14.00 -4.35
CA PRO A 93 -16.54 13.13 -5.07
C PRO A 93 -15.09 13.58 -4.98
N ILE A 94 -14.78 14.67 -4.26
CA ILE A 94 -13.45 15.29 -4.19
C ILE A 94 -12.40 14.29 -3.70
N ASN A 95 -12.76 13.48 -2.71
CA ASN A 95 -11.87 12.48 -2.15
C ASN A 95 -11.38 11.45 -3.20
N LEU A 96 -12.21 11.02 -4.13
CA LEU A 96 -11.81 10.10 -5.20
C LEU A 96 -10.91 10.79 -6.23
N VAL A 97 -11.20 12.02 -6.59
CA VAL A 97 -10.36 12.81 -7.51
C VAL A 97 -8.96 12.99 -6.91
N LEU A 98 -8.87 13.41 -5.65
CA LEU A 98 -7.60 13.57 -4.94
C LEU A 98 -6.84 12.24 -4.81
N LEU A 99 -7.55 11.14 -4.54
CA LEU A 99 -6.95 9.81 -4.48
C LEU A 99 -6.31 9.41 -5.82
N HIS A 100 -6.96 9.71 -6.95
CA HIS A 100 -6.39 9.43 -8.27
C HIS A 100 -5.21 10.35 -8.61
N ILE A 101 -5.27 11.64 -8.27
CA ILE A 101 -4.13 12.57 -8.42
C ILE A 101 -2.93 12.04 -7.63
N PHE A 102 -3.13 11.70 -6.36
CA PHE A 102 -2.10 11.10 -5.52
C PHE A 102 -1.52 9.82 -6.13
N THR A 103 -2.38 8.97 -6.71
CA THR A 103 -1.92 7.75 -7.39
C THR A 103 -1.01 8.06 -8.60
N LEU A 104 -1.33 9.10 -9.38
CA LEU A 104 -0.51 9.49 -10.53
C LEU A 104 0.85 10.04 -10.10
N GLU A 105 0.90 10.86 -9.04
CA GLU A 105 2.14 11.38 -8.46
C GLU A 105 3.04 10.24 -7.95
N ILE A 106 2.51 9.35 -7.12
CA ILE A 106 3.26 8.17 -6.66
C ILE A 106 3.70 7.29 -7.84
N SER A 107 2.85 7.10 -8.85
CA SER A 107 3.18 6.30 -10.02
C SER A 107 4.31 6.92 -10.84
N TYR A 108 4.40 8.26 -10.91
CA TYR A 108 5.51 8.95 -11.55
C TYR A 108 6.82 8.69 -10.80
N MET A 109 6.84 8.80 -9.47
CA MET A 109 8.03 8.51 -8.65
C MET A 109 8.49 7.05 -8.81
N ILE A 110 7.57 6.11 -8.71
CA ILE A 110 7.86 4.67 -8.87
C ILE A 110 8.31 4.34 -10.28
N GLY A 111 7.63 4.90 -11.29
CA GLY A 111 7.98 4.76 -12.70
C GLY A 111 9.39 5.26 -12.99
N THR A 112 9.79 6.39 -12.42
CA THR A 112 11.15 6.94 -12.55
C THR A 112 12.19 6.01 -11.89
N ALA A 113 11.88 5.46 -10.70
CA ALA A 113 12.74 4.48 -10.05
C ALA A 113 12.87 3.18 -10.88
N CYS A 114 11.79 2.69 -11.47
CA CYS A 114 11.82 1.54 -12.38
C CYS A 114 12.59 1.82 -13.67
N ALA A 115 12.44 3.03 -14.25
CA ALA A 115 13.17 3.45 -15.46
C ALA A 115 14.68 3.46 -15.25
N SER A 116 15.18 3.76 -14.04
CA SER A 116 16.60 3.68 -13.71
C SER A 116 17.15 2.24 -13.73
N LEU A 117 16.28 1.25 -13.72
CA LEU A 117 16.59 -0.19 -13.76
C LEU A 117 16.15 -0.86 -15.07
N LYS A 118 15.89 -0.08 -16.14
CA LYS A 118 15.36 -0.60 -17.41
C LYS A 118 16.19 -1.76 -18.00
N ASP A 119 17.52 -1.73 -17.85
CA ASP A 119 18.42 -2.76 -18.33
C ASP A 119 18.34 -4.06 -17.50
N ASN A 120 17.68 -4.03 -16.35
CA ASN A 120 17.45 -5.16 -15.46
C ASN A 120 15.95 -5.30 -15.15
N SER A 121 15.10 -5.25 -16.18
CA SER A 121 13.63 -5.30 -16.06
C SER A 121 13.13 -6.53 -15.28
N ASP A 122 13.88 -7.63 -15.31
CA ASP A 122 13.56 -8.86 -14.57
C ASP A 122 13.51 -8.61 -13.04
N ILE A 123 14.41 -7.75 -12.53
CA ILE A 123 14.42 -7.37 -11.10
C ILE A 123 13.13 -6.67 -10.72
N VAL A 124 12.65 -5.75 -11.57
CA VAL A 124 11.40 -5.01 -11.32
C VAL A 124 10.22 -5.98 -11.32
N LEU A 125 10.16 -6.89 -12.29
CA LEU A 125 9.10 -7.90 -12.39
C LEU A 125 9.12 -8.86 -11.19
N MET A 126 10.29 -9.36 -10.79
CA MET A 126 10.46 -10.22 -9.62
C MET A 126 10.07 -9.51 -8.33
N SER A 127 10.45 -8.23 -8.16
CA SER A 127 10.08 -7.42 -7.00
C SER A 127 8.58 -7.23 -6.91
N PHE A 128 7.93 -6.90 -8.03
CA PHE A 128 6.48 -6.73 -8.08
C PHE A 128 5.74 -8.04 -7.78
N GLY A 129 6.17 -9.15 -8.36
CA GLY A 129 5.60 -10.47 -8.10
C GLY A 129 5.74 -10.89 -6.64
N ALA A 130 6.94 -10.75 -6.06
CA ALA A 130 7.19 -11.09 -4.67
C ALA A 130 6.35 -10.21 -3.71
N THR A 131 6.27 -8.90 -3.97
CA THR A 131 5.43 -7.98 -3.18
C THR A 131 3.95 -8.35 -3.26
N SER A 132 3.45 -8.64 -4.47
CA SER A 132 2.04 -9.00 -4.68
C SER A 132 1.68 -10.29 -3.95
N ILE A 133 2.53 -11.31 -4.03
CA ILE A 133 2.34 -12.59 -3.32
C ILE A 133 2.34 -12.36 -1.81
N THR A 134 3.31 -11.61 -1.29
CA THR A 134 3.40 -11.30 0.14
C THR A 134 2.17 -10.55 0.62
N PHE A 135 1.73 -9.52 -0.11
CA PHE A 135 0.54 -8.74 0.21
C PHE A 135 -0.71 -9.61 0.27
N ILE A 136 -0.94 -10.46 -0.74
CA ILE A 136 -2.10 -11.36 -0.79
C ILE A 136 -2.07 -12.34 0.38
N ILE A 137 -0.93 -12.98 0.64
CA ILE A 137 -0.79 -13.95 1.75
C ILE A 137 -1.09 -13.29 3.09
N LEU A 138 -0.52 -12.10 3.37
CA LEU A 138 -0.72 -11.40 4.64
C LEU A 138 -2.16 -10.91 4.80
N SER A 139 -2.77 -10.35 3.75
CA SER A 139 -4.17 -9.91 3.76
C SER A 139 -5.12 -11.11 3.98
N CYS A 140 -4.92 -12.22 3.29
CA CYS A 140 -5.68 -13.45 3.48
C CYS A 140 -5.49 -14.02 4.89
N TYR A 141 -4.29 -13.99 5.43
CA TYR A 141 -4.00 -14.45 6.79
C TYR A 141 -4.82 -13.70 7.84
N VAL A 142 -4.92 -12.37 7.75
CA VAL A 142 -5.75 -11.57 8.68
C VAL A 142 -7.22 -11.95 8.57
N HIS A 143 -7.74 -12.14 7.34
CA HIS A 143 -9.13 -12.53 7.12
C HIS A 143 -9.47 -13.93 7.70
N ILE A 144 -8.56 -14.88 7.56
CA ILE A 144 -8.75 -16.27 7.98
C ILE A 144 -8.52 -16.45 9.48
N SER A 145 -7.44 -15.86 10.02
CA SER A 145 -7.04 -16.02 11.41
C SER A 145 -7.99 -15.36 12.40
N LYS A 146 -8.77 -14.36 11.94
CA LYS A 146 -9.63 -13.52 12.78
C LYS A 146 -8.87 -12.84 13.95
N ILE A 147 -7.54 -12.77 13.88
CA ILE A 147 -6.71 -12.11 14.87
C ILE A 147 -6.71 -10.61 14.62
N ASN A 148 -6.93 -9.84 15.67
CA ASN A 148 -6.86 -8.38 15.60
C ASN A 148 -5.42 -7.92 15.85
N PHE A 149 -4.71 -7.51 14.78
CA PHE A 149 -3.34 -7.02 14.84
C PHE A 149 -3.19 -5.55 15.23
N CYS A 150 -4.28 -4.88 15.64
CA CYS A 150 -4.24 -3.46 16.03
C CYS A 150 -3.33 -3.17 17.24
N PHE A 151 -2.90 -4.19 18.00
CA PHE A 151 -1.93 -4.04 19.09
C PHE A 151 -0.51 -3.71 18.61
N LEU A 152 -0.20 -3.98 17.33
CA LEU A 152 1.12 -3.70 16.75
C LEU A 152 1.40 -2.21 16.53
N ASN A 153 0.41 -1.33 16.66
CA ASN A 153 0.52 0.09 16.31
C ASN A 153 1.76 0.77 16.90
N GLY A 154 1.94 0.71 18.21
CA GLY A 154 3.07 1.36 18.88
C GLY A 154 4.44 0.80 18.46
N PHE A 155 4.53 -0.51 18.27
CA PHE A 155 5.74 -1.17 17.81
C PHE A 155 6.08 -0.76 16.38
N LEU A 156 5.12 -0.83 15.45
CA LEU A 156 5.32 -0.46 14.06
C LEU A 156 5.66 1.03 13.89
N PHE A 157 4.98 1.90 14.66
CA PHE A 157 5.30 3.33 14.66
C PHE A 157 6.75 3.59 15.09
N THR A 158 7.22 2.91 16.13
CA THR A 158 8.62 3.03 16.59
C THR A 158 9.60 2.55 15.51
N CYS A 159 9.33 1.38 14.92
CA CYS A 159 10.16 0.83 13.86
C CYS A 159 10.20 1.73 12.61
N LEU A 160 9.05 2.28 12.20
CA LEU A 160 8.97 3.22 11.08
C LEU A 160 9.75 4.51 11.37
N SER A 161 9.64 5.05 12.59
CA SER A 161 10.40 6.23 13.00
C SER A 161 11.90 5.98 12.90
N CYS A 162 12.38 4.81 13.33
CA CYS A 162 13.78 4.41 13.17
C CYS A 162 14.20 4.34 11.70
N LEU A 163 13.34 3.77 10.83
CA LEU A 163 13.62 3.73 9.38
C LEU A 163 13.72 5.13 8.77
N ILE A 164 12.82 6.04 9.13
CA ILE A 164 12.81 7.41 8.62
C ILE A 164 14.07 8.14 9.07
N ILE A 165 14.42 8.09 10.37
CA ILE A 165 15.63 8.71 10.91
C ILE A 165 16.86 8.16 10.18
N TRP A 166 16.94 6.83 10.00
CA TRP A 166 18.06 6.22 9.29
C TRP A 166 18.13 6.64 7.83
N SER A 167 16.99 6.79 7.15
CA SER A 167 16.91 7.31 5.77
C SER A 167 17.46 8.74 5.67
N ILE A 168 17.14 9.59 6.66
CA ILE A 168 17.65 10.96 6.72
C ILE A 168 19.18 10.95 6.91
N PHE A 169 19.72 10.09 7.77
CA PHE A 169 21.17 9.95 7.93
C PHE A 169 21.86 9.50 6.63
N ILE A 170 21.28 8.53 5.91
CA ILE A 170 21.77 8.09 4.61
C ILE A 170 21.83 9.27 3.63
N LEU A 171 20.76 10.08 3.59
CA LEU A 171 20.66 11.22 2.67
C LEU A 171 21.69 12.32 2.99
N ILE A 172 21.89 12.65 4.28
CA ILE A 172 22.79 13.72 4.71
C ILE A 172 24.26 13.32 4.56
N PHE A 173 24.61 12.10 4.96
CA PHE A 173 26.00 11.64 5.02
C PHE A 173 26.45 10.84 3.79
N GLY A 174 25.54 10.58 2.84
CA GLY A 174 25.84 9.83 1.61
C GLY A 174 26.19 8.36 1.84
N PHE A 175 25.77 7.76 2.97
CA PHE A 175 26.01 6.34 3.22
C PHE A 175 25.27 5.46 2.23
N GLN A 176 25.87 4.34 1.86
CA GLN A 176 25.17 3.34 1.07
C GLN A 176 24.20 2.55 1.95
N THR A 177 22.99 2.34 1.44
CA THR A 177 22.01 1.49 2.13
C THR A 177 22.51 0.06 2.25
N SER A 178 22.39 -0.52 3.46
CA SER A 178 22.75 -1.91 3.73
C SER A 178 21.63 -2.88 3.30
N TYR A 179 21.98 -4.13 3.04
CA TYR A 179 20.97 -5.21 2.89
C TYR A 179 20.06 -5.33 4.11
N LEU A 180 20.65 -5.22 5.31
CA LEU A 180 19.89 -5.28 6.55
C LEU A 180 18.82 -4.20 6.62
N TYR A 181 19.10 -3.01 6.11
CA TYR A 181 18.12 -1.93 6.02
C TYR A 181 16.94 -2.28 5.12
N CYS A 182 17.20 -2.90 3.96
CA CYS A 182 16.13 -3.33 3.06
C CYS A 182 15.28 -4.43 3.70
N ILE A 183 15.92 -5.44 4.29
CA ILE A 183 15.24 -6.56 4.97
C ILE A 183 14.39 -6.04 6.14
N PHE A 184 14.95 -5.16 6.97
CA PHE A 184 14.23 -4.56 8.08
C PHE A 184 13.01 -3.76 7.60
N GLY A 185 13.17 -2.99 6.51
CA GLY A 185 12.06 -2.28 5.88
C GLY A 185 10.97 -3.22 5.36
N MET A 186 11.34 -4.34 4.72
CA MET A 186 10.36 -5.35 4.28
C MET A 186 9.55 -5.92 5.45
N PHE A 187 10.19 -6.23 6.59
CA PHE A 187 9.50 -6.70 7.79
C PHE A 187 8.52 -5.66 8.34
N ILE A 188 8.93 -4.39 8.39
CA ILE A 188 8.07 -3.32 8.91
C ILE A 188 6.83 -3.14 8.02
N PHE A 189 6.99 -3.03 6.69
CA PHE A 189 5.85 -2.84 5.80
C PHE A 189 4.96 -4.09 5.70
N SER A 190 5.52 -5.29 5.83
CA SER A 190 4.72 -6.51 6.01
C SER A 190 3.89 -6.47 7.30
N GLY A 191 4.45 -5.94 8.38
CA GLY A 191 3.72 -5.71 9.64
C GLY A 191 2.61 -4.67 9.50
N TYR A 192 2.85 -3.60 8.73
CA TYR A 192 1.81 -2.60 8.43
C TYR A 192 0.67 -3.19 7.61
N ILE A 193 0.93 -4.05 6.63
CA ILE A 193 -0.14 -4.76 5.90
C ILE A 193 -1.05 -5.55 6.85
N LEU A 194 -0.48 -6.26 7.83
CA LEU A 194 -1.26 -6.99 8.84
C LEU A 194 -2.08 -6.03 9.72
N TYR A 195 -1.45 -4.95 10.17
CA TYR A 195 -2.08 -3.94 11.02
C TYR A 195 -3.22 -3.23 10.29
N ASP A 196 -2.97 -2.70 9.09
CA ASP A 196 -3.93 -1.92 8.32
C ASP A 196 -5.09 -2.77 7.81
N THR A 197 -4.82 -4.01 7.38
CA THR A 197 -5.88 -4.98 7.06
C THR A 197 -6.76 -5.24 8.28
N SER A 198 -6.18 -5.42 9.48
CA SER A 198 -6.95 -5.58 10.72
C SER A 198 -7.75 -4.33 11.07
N LEU A 199 -7.18 -3.14 10.88
CA LEU A 199 -7.86 -1.87 11.12
C LEU A 199 -9.10 -1.73 10.22
N ILE A 200 -8.97 -2.09 8.94
CA ILE A 200 -10.06 -2.10 7.95
C ILE A 200 -11.17 -3.08 8.34
N ILE A 201 -10.81 -4.26 8.82
CA ILE A 201 -11.80 -5.30 9.17
C ILE A 201 -12.53 -4.97 10.47
N TYR A 202 -11.83 -4.41 11.49
CA TYR A 202 -12.37 -4.37 12.84
C TYR A 202 -12.66 -2.97 13.39
N LYS A 203 -12.02 -1.90 12.88
CA LYS A 203 -12.08 -0.59 13.52
C LYS A 203 -12.51 0.56 12.63
N LEU A 204 -12.11 0.57 11.35
CA LEU A 204 -12.33 1.72 10.47
C LEU A 204 -13.83 1.94 10.21
N SER A 205 -14.26 3.20 10.14
CA SER A 205 -15.60 3.53 9.70
C SER A 205 -15.80 3.23 8.21
N ILE A 206 -17.02 2.89 7.82
CA ILE A 206 -17.38 2.62 6.41
C ILE A 206 -17.15 3.86 5.53
N ASP A 207 -17.24 5.05 6.10
CA ASP A 207 -17.01 6.34 5.42
C ASP A 207 -15.53 6.63 5.17
N ASP A 208 -14.62 5.95 5.88
CA ASP A 208 -13.18 6.15 5.79
C ASP A 208 -12.52 5.25 4.71
N TYR A 209 -13.27 4.87 3.67
CA TYR A 209 -12.79 3.96 2.62
C TYR A 209 -11.58 4.52 1.84
N VAL A 210 -11.51 5.84 1.65
CA VAL A 210 -10.37 6.48 0.97
C VAL A 210 -9.10 6.37 1.81
N LEU A 211 -9.22 6.59 3.14
CA LEU A 211 -8.11 6.39 4.06
C LEU A 211 -7.64 4.94 4.06
N ALA A 212 -8.58 3.99 4.09
CA ALA A 212 -8.28 2.56 4.03
C ALA A 212 -7.50 2.17 2.76
N VAL A 213 -7.92 2.69 1.61
CA VAL A 213 -7.24 2.46 0.32
C VAL A 213 -5.85 3.08 0.33
N LEU A 214 -5.72 4.32 0.80
CA LEU A 214 -4.46 5.05 0.88
C LEU A 214 -3.42 4.31 1.73
N MET A 215 -3.81 3.80 2.90
CA MET A 215 -2.93 3.08 3.81
C MET A 215 -2.38 1.82 3.15
N LEU A 216 -3.25 0.93 2.65
CA LEU A 216 -2.82 -0.30 1.97
C LEU A 216 -2.00 -0.05 0.70
N TYR A 217 -2.33 1.02 -0.05
CA TYR A 217 -1.57 1.40 -1.24
C TYR A 217 -0.13 1.81 -0.87
N LEU A 218 0.04 2.64 0.16
CA LEU A 218 1.35 3.06 0.64
C LEU A 218 2.16 1.88 1.19
N ASP A 219 1.54 0.95 1.91
CA ASP A 219 2.20 -0.25 2.40
C ASP A 219 2.72 -1.12 1.25
N PHE A 220 1.88 -1.34 0.23
CA PHE A 220 2.27 -2.09 -0.95
C PHE A 220 3.47 -1.44 -1.67
N ILE A 221 3.38 -0.13 -1.91
CA ILE A 221 4.42 0.62 -2.63
C ILE A 221 5.74 0.62 -1.85
N ASN A 222 5.70 0.85 -0.54
CA ASN A 222 6.90 0.84 0.29
C ASN A 222 7.54 -0.56 0.37
N LEU A 223 6.72 -1.61 0.49
CA LEU A 223 7.20 -2.99 0.44
C LEU A 223 7.85 -3.30 -0.91
N PHE A 224 7.21 -2.88 -2.02
CA PHE A 224 7.76 -3.01 -3.37
C PHE A 224 9.12 -2.32 -3.52
N LEU A 225 9.24 -1.08 -3.05
CA LEU A 225 10.51 -0.33 -3.10
C LEU A 225 11.62 -1.02 -2.31
N LYS A 226 11.32 -1.59 -1.14
CA LYS A 226 12.29 -2.33 -0.34
C LYS A 226 12.69 -3.66 -0.99
N MET A 227 11.75 -4.37 -1.61
CA MET A 227 12.04 -5.56 -2.44
C MET A 227 12.93 -5.20 -3.63
N LEU A 228 12.57 -4.14 -4.36
CA LEU A 228 13.30 -3.65 -5.53
C LEU A 228 14.74 -3.25 -5.18
N GLU A 229 14.91 -2.51 -4.08
CA GLU A 229 16.22 -2.11 -3.57
C GLU A 229 17.07 -3.31 -3.17
N CYS A 230 16.47 -4.29 -2.47
CA CYS A 230 17.15 -5.51 -2.05
C CYS A 230 17.63 -6.35 -3.24
N LEU A 231 16.73 -6.66 -4.18
CA LEU A 231 17.05 -7.46 -5.36
C LEU A 231 18.04 -6.75 -6.29
N GLY A 232 17.92 -5.42 -6.43
CA GLY A 232 18.89 -4.61 -7.19
C GLY A 232 20.30 -4.69 -6.64
N LYS A 233 20.45 -4.74 -5.30
CA LYS A 233 21.77 -4.93 -4.65
C LYS A 233 22.31 -6.34 -4.84
N ILE A 234 21.46 -7.37 -4.68
CA ILE A 234 21.85 -8.76 -4.91
C ILE A 234 22.38 -8.93 -6.32
N ASN A 235 21.69 -8.39 -7.32
CA ASN A 235 22.12 -8.49 -8.71
C ASN A 235 23.49 -7.83 -8.97
N LYS A 236 23.81 -6.72 -8.27
CA LYS A 236 25.12 -6.06 -8.35
C LYS A 236 26.26 -6.86 -7.71
N LEU A 237 25.96 -7.79 -6.80
CA LEU A 237 26.97 -8.67 -6.20
C LEU A 237 27.26 -9.92 -7.05
N ILE A 238 26.30 -10.33 -7.85
CA ILE A 238 26.41 -11.55 -8.69
C ILE A 238 27.11 -11.25 -10.01
N LYS A 239 27.07 -9.98 -10.47
CA LYS A 239 27.80 -9.48 -11.66
C LYS A 239 29.20 -9.02 -11.31
#